data_97d7c77fb7ec55e59c9687bc120ff010
#
_entry.id   97d7c77fb7ec55e59c9687bc120ff010
#
_cell.length_a   1.000
_cell.length_b   1.000
_cell.length_c   1.000
_cell.angle_alpha   90.00
_cell.angle_beta   90.00
_cell.angle_gamma   90.00
#
_symmetry.space_group_name_H-M   'P 1'
#
loop_
_entity.id
_entity.type
_entity.pdbx_description
1 polymer ?
#
loop_
_entity_poly.entity_id
_entity_poly.type
_entity_poly.pdbx_seq_one_letter_code
_entity_poly.pdbx_strand_id
1 'polypeptide(L)'
;MSIIVAYKYAANPQDTTVDASGVVDWSRAKAAISEYDPVAVQVGRTLADSLGTDVVGISVGGKAVASSMAKKGALSRGMDRALVVADDATATWNATTVASALAGLVGKVEGANIVLTGDSSIDESAKMVSTLIAGFLGWPCFQEVVAVEAAGNGWTLTQSAAGGTRTITVDGPVVVAVAIDAAAVKVPGMKDILAAGKKPLDEVAVA
;
A
#
# COMPACT_ATOMS: atom_id res chain seq x y z
N MET A 1 14.06 4.35 -11.94
CA MET A 1 12.87 4.82 -11.18
C MET A 1 12.10 3.61 -10.74
N SER A 2 11.61 3.56 -9.50
CA SER A 2 10.78 2.45 -9.01
C SER A 2 9.50 3.00 -8.40
N ILE A 3 8.38 2.33 -8.68
CA ILE A 3 7.07 2.67 -8.11
C ILE A 3 6.85 1.80 -6.89
N ILE A 4 6.61 2.42 -5.75
CA ILE A 4 6.38 1.72 -4.49
C ILE A 4 4.89 1.76 -4.17
N VAL A 5 4.36 0.63 -3.70
CA VAL A 5 3.00 0.53 -3.17
C VAL A 5 3.06 0.01 -1.74
N ALA A 6 2.65 0.83 -0.78
CA ALA A 6 2.45 0.38 0.58
C ALA A 6 1.08 -0.31 0.70
N TYR A 7 1.04 -1.50 1.29
CA TYR A 7 -0.19 -2.26 1.47
C TYR A 7 -0.28 -2.83 2.90
N LYS A 8 -1.48 -3.00 3.38
CA LYS A 8 -1.76 -3.57 4.70
C LYS A 8 -2.37 -4.97 4.56
N TYR A 9 -1.78 -5.94 5.25
CA TYR A 9 -2.37 -7.27 5.42
C TYR A 9 -3.11 -7.27 6.75
N ALA A 10 -4.42 -7.06 6.71
CA ALA A 10 -5.27 -6.78 7.87
C ALA A 10 -6.33 -7.87 8.05
N ALA A 11 -6.77 -8.05 9.29
CA ALA A 11 -7.93 -8.87 9.60
C ALA A 11 -9.20 -8.24 9.00
N ASN A 12 -10.06 -9.06 8.38
CA ASN A 12 -11.30 -8.57 7.78
C ASN A 12 -12.36 -8.34 8.87
N PRO A 13 -12.83 -7.10 9.08
CA PRO A 13 -13.88 -6.81 10.07
C PRO A 13 -15.19 -7.55 9.82
N GLN A 14 -15.48 -7.94 8.59
CA GLN A 14 -16.70 -8.69 8.24
C GLN A 14 -16.73 -10.10 8.85
N ASP A 15 -15.56 -10.64 9.21
CA ASP A 15 -15.44 -11.96 9.86
C ASP A 15 -15.47 -11.86 11.40
N THR A 16 -15.70 -10.67 11.96
CA THR A 16 -15.76 -10.42 13.40
C THR A 16 -17.16 -10.62 13.97
N THR A 17 -17.24 -10.87 15.27
CA THR A 17 -18.48 -10.84 16.04
C THR A 17 -18.37 -9.85 17.18
N VAL A 18 -19.48 -9.22 17.54
CA VAL A 18 -19.55 -8.30 18.68
C VAL A 18 -20.42 -8.93 19.75
N ASP A 19 -19.92 -9.04 20.97
CA ASP A 19 -20.67 -9.59 22.10
C ASP A 19 -21.67 -8.56 22.70
N ALA A 20 -22.46 -9.00 23.67
CA ALA A 20 -23.47 -8.15 24.31
C ALA A 20 -22.87 -6.96 25.08
N SER A 21 -21.58 -6.98 25.40
CA SER A 21 -20.86 -5.89 26.06
C SER A 21 -20.22 -4.90 25.08
N GLY A 22 -20.31 -5.15 23.78
CA GLY A 22 -19.69 -4.33 22.72
C GLY A 22 -18.24 -4.70 22.42
N VAL A 23 -17.72 -5.79 22.98
CA VAL A 23 -16.36 -6.26 22.68
C VAL A 23 -16.33 -6.98 21.34
N VAL A 24 -15.39 -6.58 20.47
CA VAL A 24 -15.21 -7.19 19.15
C VAL A 24 -14.29 -8.41 19.26
N ASP A 25 -14.78 -9.57 18.82
CA ASP A 25 -14.00 -10.80 18.72
C ASP A 25 -13.40 -10.94 17.31
N TRP A 26 -12.09 -10.84 17.22
CA TRP A 26 -11.29 -10.97 16.00
C TRP A 26 -10.76 -12.38 15.75
N SER A 27 -11.02 -13.34 16.63
CA SER A 27 -10.43 -14.68 16.61
C SER A 27 -10.70 -15.47 15.31
N ARG A 28 -11.79 -15.15 14.62
CA ARG A 28 -12.20 -15.76 13.35
C ARG A 28 -11.88 -14.91 12.13
N ALA A 29 -11.44 -13.68 12.32
CA ALA A 29 -11.19 -12.76 11.23
C ALA A 29 -10.00 -13.23 10.39
N LYS A 30 -10.26 -13.51 9.13
CA LYS A 30 -9.21 -13.89 8.16
C LYS A 30 -8.45 -12.66 7.71
N ALA A 31 -7.13 -12.75 7.75
CA ALA A 31 -6.31 -11.67 7.22
C ALA A 31 -6.29 -11.70 5.68
N ALA A 32 -6.41 -10.52 5.09
CA ALA A 32 -6.34 -10.28 3.65
C ALA A 32 -5.68 -8.93 3.39
N ILE A 33 -5.39 -8.62 2.12
CA ILE A 33 -5.01 -7.28 1.71
C ILE A 33 -6.19 -6.34 1.94
N SER A 34 -5.96 -5.21 2.60
CA SER A 34 -6.95 -4.17 2.81
C SER A 34 -7.62 -3.78 1.48
N GLU A 35 -8.93 -3.63 1.45
CA GLU A 35 -9.71 -3.38 0.22
C GLU A 35 -9.38 -2.05 -0.47
N TYR A 36 -8.71 -1.13 0.21
CA TYR A 36 -8.26 0.15 -0.35
C TYR A 36 -6.96 0.01 -1.16
N ASP A 37 -6.10 -0.94 -0.81
CA ASP A 37 -4.76 -1.07 -1.41
C ASP A 37 -4.75 -1.61 -2.85
N PRO A 38 -5.67 -2.49 -3.29
CA PRO A 38 -5.71 -2.96 -4.67
C PRO A 38 -5.83 -1.85 -5.71
N VAL A 39 -6.49 -0.73 -5.38
CA VAL A 39 -6.58 0.45 -6.27
C VAL A 39 -5.22 1.09 -6.44
N ALA A 40 -4.48 1.29 -5.35
CA ALA A 40 -3.11 1.82 -5.39
C ALA A 40 -2.17 0.91 -6.19
N VAL A 41 -2.31 -0.42 -6.04
CA VAL A 41 -1.55 -1.40 -6.85
C VAL A 41 -1.90 -1.26 -8.34
N GLN A 42 -3.17 -1.11 -8.69
CA GLN A 42 -3.61 -0.96 -10.09
C GLN A 42 -3.06 0.33 -10.70
N VAL A 43 -3.11 1.44 -9.99
CA VAL A 43 -2.50 2.71 -10.42
C VAL A 43 -0.99 2.54 -10.60
N GLY A 44 -0.32 1.95 -9.62
CA GLY A 44 1.11 1.66 -9.68
C GLY A 44 1.49 0.77 -10.87
N ARG A 45 0.70 -0.25 -11.17
CA ARG A 45 0.93 -1.13 -12.33
C ARG A 45 0.77 -0.39 -13.64
N THR A 46 -0.27 0.43 -13.78
CA THR A 46 -0.50 1.24 -14.98
C THR A 46 0.67 2.21 -15.22
N LEU A 47 1.15 2.88 -14.18
CA LEU A 47 2.32 3.75 -14.28
C LEU A 47 3.58 2.98 -14.65
N ALA A 48 3.82 1.85 -14.00
CA ALA A 48 5.01 1.02 -14.24
C ALA A 48 5.03 0.47 -15.67
N ASP A 49 3.88 0.04 -16.20
CA ASP A 49 3.77 -0.42 -17.58
C ASP A 49 4.09 0.70 -18.59
N SER A 50 3.64 1.93 -18.31
CA SER A 50 3.93 3.08 -19.18
C SER A 50 5.38 3.54 -19.14
N LEU A 51 6.06 3.34 -18.00
CA LEU A 51 7.43 3.77 -17.75
C LEU A 51 8.47 2.66 -17.98
N GLY A 52 8.04 1.41 -18.20
CA GLY A 52 8.92 0.25 -18.32
C GLY A 52 9.70 -0.03 -17.04
N THR A 53 9.05 0.09 -15.86
CA THR A 53 9.66 -0.09 -14.55
C THR A 53 8.91 -1.09 -13.66
N ASP A 54 9.44 -1.38 -12.49
CA ASP A 54 8.86 -2.32 -11.54
C ASP A 54 7.91 -1.65 -10.53
N VAL A 55 6.95 -2.45 -10.05
CA VAL A 55 6.13 -2.14 -8.87
C VAL A 55 6.65 -2.93 -7.68
N VAL A 56 7.11 -2.22 -6.65
CA VAL A 56 7.63 -2.81 -5.41
C VAL A 56 6.60 -2.64 -4.29
N GLY A 57 6.09 -3.75 -3.78
CA GLY A 57 5.24 -3.73 -2.59
C GLY A 57 6.06 -3.52 -1.32
N ILE A 58 5.54 -2.74 -0.37
CA ILE A 58 6.09 -2.66 0.99
C ILE A 58 4.98 -2.87 2.02
N SER A 59 5.28 -3.62 3.08
CA SER A 59 4.31 -3.86 4.16
C SER A 59 4.98 -4.07 5.51
N VAL A 60 4.26 -3.72 6.57
CA VAL A 60 4.66 -3.94 7.96
C VAL A 60 3.52 -4.65 8.68
N GLY A 61 3.81 -5.74 9.36
CA GLY A 61 2.82 -6.50 10.10
C GLY A 61 3.42 -7.68 10.85
N GLY A 62 2.58 -8.46 11.53
CA GLY A 62 2.98 -9.71 12.16
C GLY A 62 3.51 -10.71 11.14
N LYS A 63 4.08 -11.81 11.62
CA LYS A 63 4.70 -12.88 10.77
C LYS A 63 3.79 -13.36 9.63
N ALA A 64 2.49 -13.24 9.79
CA ALA A 64 1.50 -13.62 8.76
C ALA A 64 1.67 -12.83 7.44
N VAL A 65 2.24 -11.61 7.46
CA VAL A 65 2.45 -10.80 6.26
C VAL A 65 3.45 -11.44 5.28
N ALA A 66 4.39 -12.25 5.77
CA ALA A 66 5.36 -13.01 4.96
C ALA A 66 4.85 -14.41 4.55
N SER A 67 3.66 -14.80 4.98
CA SER A 67 3.09 -16.12 4.64
C SER A 67 2.90 -16.29 3.14
N SER A 68 2.92 -17.55 2.67
CA SER A 68 2.64 -17.87 1.26
C SER A 68 1.28 -17.34 0.78
N MET A 69 0.28 -17.30 1.68
CA MET A 69 -1.05 -16.77 1.37
C MET A 69 -1.01 -15.26 1.20
N ALA A 70 -0.40 -14.52 2.13
CA ALA A 70 -0.23 -13.08 2.04
C ALA A 70 0.56 -12.69 0.79
N LYS A 71 1.69 -13.36 0.53
CA LYS A 71 2.50 -13.17 -0.66
C LYS A 71 1.69 -13.33 -1.95
N LYS A 72 0.96 -14.43 -2.09
CA LYS A 72 0.13 -14.68 -3.28
C LYS A 72 -0.99 -13.66 -3.40
N GLY A 73 -1.65 -13.31 -2.29
CA GLY A 73 -2.71 -12.32 -2.26
C GLY A 73 -2.23 -10.94 -2.70
N ALA A 74 -1.03 -10.52 -2.28
CA ALA A 74 -0.45 -9.24 -2.61
C ALA A 74 0.10 -9.21 -4.06
N LEU A 75 1.06 -10.09 -4.35
CA LEU A 75 1.84 -10.01 -5.59
C LEU A 75 1.06 -10.44 -6.84
N SER A 76 -0.07 -11.16 -6.68
CA SER A 76 -0.96 -11.49 -7.81
C SER A 76 -1.70 -10.27 -8.38
N ARG A 77 -1.75 -9.17 -7.63
CA ARG A 77 -2.48 -7.95 -8.02
C ARG A 77 -1.69 -7.02 -8.95
N GLY A 78 -0.40 -7.31 -9.20
CA GLY A 78 0.40 -6.54 -10.15
C GLY A 78 1.75 -6.06 -9.62
N MET A 79 2.09 -6.32 -8.36
CA MET A 79 3.43 -6.05 -7.84
C MET A 79 4.44 -7.10 -8.35
N ASP A 80 5.67 -6.68 -8.62
CA ASP A 80 6.73 -7.55 -9.14
C ASP A 80 7.52 -8.23 -8.02
N ARG A 81 7.72 -7.55 -6.90
CA ARG A 81 8.35 -8.04 -5.68
C ARG A 81 7.82 -7.29 -4.46
N ALA A 82 8.16 -7.74 -3.25
CA ALA A 82 7.83 -7.02 -2.03
C ALA A 82 8.96 -7.06 -1.00
N LEU A 83 9.05 -6.02 -0.18
CA LEU A 83 9.84 -5.95 1.04
C LEU A 83 8.88 -5.86 2.23
N VAL A 84 9.06 -6.70 3.24
CA VAL A 84 8.15 -6.70 4.39
C VAL A 84 8.91 -6.72 5.71
N VAL A 85 8.37 -6.03 6.71
CA VAL A 85 8.70 -6.24 8.11
C VAL A 85 7.68 -7.23 8.65
N ALA A 86 8.12 -8.43 9.02
CA ALA A 86 7.28 -9.53 9.47
C ALA A 86 7.60 -9.90 10.92
N ASP A 87 7.12 -9.11 11.87
CA ASP A 87 7.37 -9.31 13.29
C ASP A 87 6.08 -9.14 14.12
N ASP A 88 5.78 -10.12 14.98
CA ASP A 88 4.58 -10.10 15.81
C ASP A 88 4.60 -8.93 16.84
N ALA A 89 5.76 -8.35 17.15
CA ALA A 89 5.86 -7.13 17.95
C ALA A 89 5.13 -5.92 17.30
N THR A 90 4.93 -5.94 15.98
CA THR A 90 4.19 -4.90 15.26
C THR A 90 2.73 -4.77 15.72
N ALA A 91 2.16 -5.79 16.37
CA ALA A 91 0.79 -5.76 16.89
C ALA A 91 0.55 -4.65 17.94
N THR A 92 1.62 -4.16 18.58
CA THR A 92 1.56 -3.07 19.56
C THR A 92 2.00 -1.72 19.01
N TRP A 93 2.37 -1.66 17.72
CA TRP A 93 2.87 -0.44 17.11
C TRP A 93 1.72 0.51 16.74
N ASN A 94 1.93 1.78 17.02
CA ASN A 94 1.05 2.82 16.54
C ASN A 94 1.36 3.19 15.07
N ALA A 95 0.49 3.99 14.46
CA ALA A 95 0.64 4.42 13.07
C ALA A 95 1.98 5.12 12.78
N THR A 96 2.53 5.86 13.75
CA THR A 96 3.82 6.56 13.60
C THR A 96 4.97 5.55 13.50
N THR A 97 5.00 4.54 14.36
CA THR A 97 6.02 3.49 14.33
C THR A 97 5.94 2.68 13.03
N VAL A 98 4.72 2.31 12.61
CA VAL A 98 4.49 1.62 11.33
C VAL A 98 4.98 2.47 10.16
N ALA A 99 4.65 3.76 10.11
CA ALA A 99 5.07 4.66 9.04
C ALA A 99 6.57 4.87 9.00
N SER A 100 7.24 4.93 10.15
CA SER A 100 8.72 5.00 10.24
C SER A 100 9.35 3.75 9.60
N ALA A 101 8.84 2.57 9.94
CA ALA A 101 9.34 1.32 9.34
C ALA A 101 9.07 1.26 7.83
N LEU A 102 7.88 1.68 7.36
CA LEU A 102 7.57 1.78 5.93
C LEU A 102 8.52 2.74 5.22
N ALA A 103 8.80 3.92 5.79
CA ALA A 103 9.77 4.86 5.24
C ALA A 103 11.19 4.24 5.17
N GLY A 104 11.57 3.45 6.17
CA GLY A 104 12.80 2.66 6.15
C GLY A 104 12.85 1.64 5.01
N LEU A 105 11.71 0.99 4.69
CA LEU A 105 11.62 0.09 3.53
C LEU A 105 11.72 0.86 2.20
N VAL A 106 11.14 2.05 2.09
CA VAL A 106 11.29 2.92 0.91
C VAL A 106 12.76 3.23 0.66
N GLY A 107 13.53 3.54 1.71
CA GLY A 107 14.97 3.81 1.60
C GLY A 107 15.81 2.63 1.11
N LYS A 108 15.28 1.39 1.12
CA LYS A 108 15.94 0.19 0.60
C LYS A 108 15.61 -0.08 -0.88
N VAL A 109 14.70 0.69 -1.48
CA VAL A 109 14.33 0.56 -2.89
C VAL A 109 15.09 1.59 -3.71
N GLU A 110 16.01 1.12 -4.54
CA GLU A 110 16.76 2.00 -5.43
C GLU A 110 15.85 2.71 -6.43
N GLY A 111 16.06 4.01 -6.62
CA GLY A 111 15.28 4.82 -7.55
C GLY A 111 13.83 5.06 -7.14
N ALA A 112 13.50 4.90 -5.86
CA ALA A 112 12.19 5.25 -5.33
C ALA A 112 11.84 6.72 -5.62
N ASN A 113 10.72 6.96 -6.31
CA ASN A 113 10.29 8.30 -6.71
C ASN A 113 8.80 8.56 -6.45
N ILE A 114 8.04 7.53 -6.16
CA ILE A 114 6.65 7.63 -5.73
C ILE A 114 6.32 6.51 -4.75
N VAL A 115 5.58 6.84 -3.70
CA VAL A 115 4.93 5.87 -2.82
C VAL A 115 3.44 6.04 -2.96
N LEU A 116 2.77 5.00 -3.42
CA LEU A 116 1.32 4.90 -3.48
C LEU A 116 0.80 4.16 -2.26
N THR A 117 -0.27 4.63 -1.68
CA THR A 117 -1.03 3.94 -0.63
C THR A 117 -2.50 3.91 -1.00
N GLY A 118 -3.28 2.99 -0.46
CA GLY A 118 -4.72 3.18 -0.36
C GLY A 118 -5.03 4.41 0.50
N ASP A 119 -6.19 5.02 0.27
CA ASP A 119 -6.64 6.20 1.01
C ASP A 119 -6.96 5.89 2.48
N SER A 120 -7.23 4.62 2.78
CA SER A 120 -7.64 4.17 4.12
C SER A 120 -7.22 2.72 4.36
N SER A 121 -7.61 2.15 5.50
CA SER A 121 -7.57 0.71 5.76
C SER A 121 -8.92 0.22 6.27
N ILE A 122 -9.24 -1.05 5.97
CA ILE A 122 -10.55 -1.62 6.28
C ILE A 122 -10.79 -1.79 7.80
N ASP A 123 -9.72 -1.91 8.59
CA ASP A 123 -9.77 -2.15 10.03
C ASP A 123 -9.80 -0.87 10.88
N GLU A 124 -8.94 0.10 10.59
CA GLU A 124 -8.77 1.29 11.45
C GLU A 124 -9.31 2.57 10.81
N SER A 125 -9.32 2.66 9.49
CA SER A 125 -9.79 3.84 8.72
C SER A 125 -9.13 5.16 9.14
N ALA A 126 -7.90 5.13 9.68
CA ALA A 126 -7.24 6.27 10.30
C ALA A 126 -6.75 7.33 9.30
N LYS A 127 -6.56 6.98 8.02
CA LYS A 127 -6.11 7.87 6.92
C LYS A 127 -4.80 8.65 7.22
N MET A 128 -3.94 8.15 8.11
CA MET A 128 -2.76 8.87 8.60
C MET A 128 -1.44 8.40 8.00
N VAL A 129 -1.36 7.11 7.62
CA VAL A 129 -0.07 6.45 7.33
C VAL A 129 0.64 7.09 6.14
N SER A 130 -0.08 7.48 5.08
CA SER A 130 0.50 8.18 3.91
C SER A 130 1.22 9.47 4.31
N THR A 131 0.55 10.31 5.12
CA THR A 131 1.11 11.58 5.59
C THR A 131 2.31 11.37 6.51
N LEU A 132 2.26 10.36 7.38
CA LEU A 132 3.36 10.03 8.28
C LEU A 132 4.58 9.49 7.51
N ILE A 133 4.38 8.62 6.51
CA ILE A 133 5.47 8.17 5.61
C ILE A 133 6.14 9.38 4.95
N ALA A 134 5.34 10.29 4.40
CA ALA A 134 5.84 11.50 3.76
C ALA A 134 6.65 12.37 4.71
N GLY A 135 6.19 12.53 5.96
CA GLY A 135 6.91 13.24 7.00
C GLY A 135 8.28 12.64 7.30
N PHE A 136 8.38 11.30 7.41
CA PHE A 136 9.66 10.61 7.61
C PHE A 136 10.60 10.71 6.42
N LEU A 137 10.07 10.72 5.19
CA LEU A 137 10.85 10.84 3.96
C LEU A 137 11.22 12.28 3.61
N GLY A 138 10.56 13.28 4.22
CA GLY A 138 10.67 14.69 3.81
C GLY A 138 10.05 14.95 2.42
N TRP A 139 9.08 14.14 1.99
CA TRP A 139 8.42 14.25 0.70
C TRP A 139 7.05 14.92 0.82
N PRO A 140 6.56 15.60 -0.23
CA PRO A 140 5.18 16.05 -0.26
C PRO A 140 4.20 14.87 -0.24
N CYS A 141 3.00 15.11 0.34
CA CYS A 141 1.93 14.13 0.40
C CYS A 141 0.62 14.70 -0.13
N PHE A 142 -0.07 13.93 -0.96
CA PHE A 142 -1.40 14.27 -1.47
C PHE A 142 -2.36 13.10 -1.21
N GLN A 143 -3.51 13.40 -0.63
CA GLN A 143 -4.58 12.44 -0.35
C GLN A 143 -5.75 12.63 -1.32
N GLU A 144 -6.64 11.64 -1.40
CA GLU A 144 -7.82 11.64 -2.28
C GLU A 144 -7.46 11.90 -3.76
N VAL A 145 -6.34 11.30 -4.21
CA VAL A 145 -5.88 11.44 -5.59
C VAL A 145 -6.60 10.44 -6.48
N VAL A 146 -7.28 10.94 -7.50
CA VAL A 146 -8.09 10.15 -8.45
C VAL A 146 -7.36 9.81 -9.74
N ALA A 147 -6.25 10.49 -10.04
CA ALA A 147 -5.39 10.13 -11.18
C ALA A 147 -3.93 10.53 -10.91
N VAL A 148 -3.01 9.74 -11.41
CA VAL A 148 -1.55 9.96 -11.34
C VAL A 148 -0.97 9.71 -12.72
N GLU A 149 -0.20 10.66 -13.22
CA GLU A 149 0.49 10.57 -14.51
C GLU A 149 1.94 10.97 -14.35
N ALA A 150 2.83 10.33 -15.09
CA ALA A 150 4.23 10.73 -15.14
C ALA A 150 4.39 12.06 -15.94
N ALA A 151 5.18 12.98 -15.42
CA ALA A 151 5.42 14.29 -16.04
C ALA A 151 6.89 14.71 -15.87
N GLY A 152 7.68 14.58 -16.91
CA GLY A 152 9.12 14.90 -16.85
C GLY A 152 9.84 14.07 -15.78
N ASN A 153 10.43 14.72 -14.79
CA ASN A 153 11.09 14.07 -13.65
C ASN A 153 10.19 13.87 -12.43
N GLY A 154 8.90 14.16 -12.56
CA GLY A 154 7.92 14.12 -11.47
C GLY A 154 6.58 13.60 -11.92
N TRP A 155 5.51 14.18 -11.38
CA TRP A 155 4.16 13.64 -11.44
C TRP A 155 3.11 14.73 -11.63
N THR A 156 2.09 14.44 -12.42
CA THR A 156 0.85 15.21 -12.46
C THR A 156 -0.22 14.42 -11.71
N LEU A 157 -0.80 15.04 -10.71
CA LEU A 157 -1.81 14.46 -9.84
C LEU A 157 -3.15 15.18 -10.08
N THR A 158 -4.21 14.41 -10.24
CA THR A 158 -5.58 14.93 -10.15
C THR A 158 -6.15 14.56 -8.79
N GLN A 159 -6.46 15.56 -7.98
CA GLN A 159 -6.95 15.39 -6.62
C GLN A 159 -8.43 15.80 -6.53
N SER A 160 -9.23 15.01 -5.83
CA SER A 160 -10.59 15.39 -5.47
C SER A 160 -10.59 16.60 -4.51
N ALA A 161 -11.48 17.53 -4.72
CA ALA A 161 -11.63 18.74 -3.91
C ALA A 161 -13.10 19.13 -3.80
N ALA A 162 -13.43 20.00 -2.84
CA ALA A 162 -14.79 20.52 -2.71
C ALA A 162 -15.22 21.21 -4.01
N GLY A 163 -16.26 20.69 -4.64
CA GLY A 163 -16.84 21.24 -5.88
C GLY A 163 -16.14 20.79 -7.17
N GLY A 164 -15.22 19.82 -7.14
CA GLY A 164 -14.61 19.30 -8.35
C GLY A 164 -13.25 18.65 -8.13
N THR A 165 -12.34 18.85 -9.05
CA THR A 165 -10.96 18.33 -8.97
C THR A 165 -9.96 19.46 -9.16
N ARG A 166 -8.73 19.24 -8.69
CA ARG A 166 -7.59 20.12 -8.99
C ARG A 166 -6.44 19.30 -9.54
N THR A 167 -5.69 19.89 -10.48
CA THR A 167 -4.47 19.31 -11.02
C THR A 167 -3.26 19.92 -10.32
N ILE A 168 -2.33 19.08 -9.93
CA ILE A 168 -1.11 19.46 -9.20
C ILE A 168 0.07 18.83 -9.92
N THR A 169 1.09 19.62 -10.23
CA THR A 169 2.39 19.12 -10.74
C THR A 169 3.39 19.10 -9.59
N VAL A 170 4.09 17.98 -9.44
CA VAL A 170 5.13 17.78 -8.43
C VAL A 170 6.42 17.38 -9.12
N ASP A 171 7.48 18.13 -8.88
CA ASP A 171 8.82 17.79 -9.35
C ASP A 171 9.51 16.91 -8.28
N GLY A 172 9.95 15.72 -8.69
CA GLY A 172 10.64 14.78 -7.80
C GLY A 172 9.72 13.83 -7.04
N PRO A 173 10.19 13.30 -5.91
CA PRO A 173 9.50 12.23 -5.20
C PRO A 173 8.26 12.71 -4.45
N VAL A 174 7.25 11.83 -4.34
CA VAL A 174 5.96 12.13 -3.72
C VAL A 174 5.34 10.91 -3.04
N VAL A 175 4.55 11.15 -2.00
CA VAL A 175 3.65 10.14 -1.41
C VAL A 175 2.21 10.48 -1.80
N VAL A 176 1.48 9.49 -2.31
CA VAL A 176 0.13 9.67 -2.82
C VAL A 176 -0.81 8.64 -2.19
N ALA A 177 -1.83 9.11 -1.49
CA ALA A 177 -2.96 8.29 -1.08
C ALA A 177 -4.01 8.31 -2.20
N VAL A 178 -4.22 7.14 -2.80
CA VAL A 178 -5.06 6.95 -3.98
C VAL A 178 -6.50 6.73 -3.56
N ALA A 179 -7.41 7.52 -4.10
CA ALA A 179 -8.85 7.38 -3.85
C ALA A 179 -9.38 6.02 -4.35
N ILE A 180 -10.39 5.49 -3.69
CA ILE A 180 -10.90 4.14 -3.96
C ILE A 180 -11.49 3.97 -5.37
N ASP A 181 -11.88 5.06 -6.00
CA ASP A 181 -12.47 5.12 -7.35
C ASP A 181 -11.46 5.53 -8.44
N ALA A 182 -10.18 5.69 -8.10
CA ALA A 182 -9.14 6.13 -9.03
C ALA A 182 -8.87 5.13 -10.17
N ALA A 183 -9.13 3.85 -9.97
CA ALA A 183 -8.96 2.82 -10.99
C ALA A 183 -9.89 1.64 -10.77
N ALA A 184 -10.29 1.00 -11.87
CA ALA A 184 -10.99 -0.29 -11.81
C ALA A 184 -10.01 -1.39 -11.42
N VAL A 185 -10.23 -2.04 -10.30
CA VAL A 185 -9.35 -3.09 -9.77
C VAL A 185 -9.54 -4.39 -10.56
N LYS A 186 -8.46 -4.93 -11.11
CA LYS A 186 -8.45 -6.26 -11.70
C LYS A 186 -8.44 -7.33 -10.60
N VAL A 187 -9.39 -8.25 -10.65
CA VAL A 187 -9.39 -9.44 -9.78
C VAL A 187 -8.37 -10.44 -10.33
N PRO A 188 -7.38 -10.89 -9.52
CA PRO A 188 -6.40 -11.86 -9.97
C PRO A 188 -7.04 -13.21 -10.35
N GLY A 189 -6.67 -13.73 -11.50
CA GLY A 189 -7.03 -15.08 -11.90
C GLY A 189 -6.11 -16.14 -11.27
N MET A 190 -6.46 -17.43 -11.43
CA MET A 190 -5.65 -18.53 -10.89
C MET A 190 -4.20 -18.51 -11.43
N LYS A 191 -4.00 -18.13 -12.69
CA LYS A 191 -2.67 -17.98 -13.30
C LYS A 191 -1.84 -16.90 -12.59
N ASP A 192 -2.45 -15.76 -12.26
CA ASP A 192 -1.78 -14.64 -11.55
C ASP A 192 -1.37 -15.06 -10.13
N ILE A 193 -2.25 -15.80 -9.43
CA ILE A 193 -2.00 -16.32 -8.08
C ILE A 193 -0.84 -17.34 -8.07
N LEU A 194 -0.80 -18.25 -9.05
CA LEU A 194 0.28 -19.22 -9.17
C LEU A 194 1.63 -18.55 -9.52
N ALA A 195 1.61 -17.58 -10.44
CA ALA A 195 2.81 -16.81 -10.79
C ALA A 195 3.34 -15.99 -9.60
N ALA A 196 2.45 -15.39 -8.81
CA ALA A 196 2.81 -14.63 -7.61
C ALA A 196 3.58 -15.46 -6.57
N GLY A 197 3.32 -16.75 -6.48
CA GLY A 197 4.06 -17.65 -5.59
C GLY A 197 5.56 -17.72 -5.88
N LYS A 198 5.99 -17.41 -7.12
CA LYS A 198 7.40 -17.44 -7.56
C LYS A 198 8.08 -16.06 -7.47
N LYS A 199 7.34 -14.98 -7.28
CA LYS A 199 7.90 -13.62 -7.18
C LYS A 199 8.69 -13.45 -5.88
N PRO A 200 9.73 -12.59 -5.84
CA PRO A 200 10.49 -12.30 -4.61
C PRO A 200 9.61 -11.64 -3.54
N LEU A 201 9.80 -12.06 -2.30
CA LEU A 201 9.35 -11.36 -1.10
C LEU A 201 10.46 -11.48 -0.08
N ASP A 202 11.05 -10.35 0.31
CA ASP A 202 12.17 -10.29 1.21
C ASP A 202 11.73 -9.74 2.57
N GLU A 203 12.06 -10.47 3.63
CA GLU A 203 11.85 -10.02 5.00
C GLU A 203 12.99 -9.11 5.41
N VAL A 204 12.66 -7.95 5.94
CA VAL A 204 13.62 -6.93 6.40
C VAL A 204 13.48 -6.77 7.89
N ALA A 205 14.59 -6.89 8.61
CA ALA A 205 14.61 -6.59 10.04
C ALA A 205 14.40 -5.09 10.27
N VAL A 206 13.65 -4.76 11.32
CA VAL A 206 13.56 -3.38 11.82
C VAL A 206 14.90 -3.02 12.42
N ALA A 207 15.47 -1.89 12.02
CA ALA A 207 16.67 -1.34 12.63
C ALA A 207 16.28 -0.51 13.85
#